data_8088c9e64d753c00a4d8878fccea52c6
#
_entry.id   8088c9e64d753c00a4d8878fccea52c6
#
_cell.length_a   1.000
_cell.length_b   1.000
_cell.length_c   1.000
_cell.angle_alpha   90.00
_cell.angle_beta   90.00
_cell.angle_gamma   90.00
#
_symmetry.space_group_name_H-M   'P 1'
#
loop_
_entity.id
_entity.type
_entity.pdbx_description
1 polymer ?
#
loop_
_entity_poly.entity_id
_entity_poly.type
_entity_poly.pdbx_seq_one_letter_code
_entity_poly.pdbx_strand_id
1 'polypeptide(L)'
;MPSITAEPVSWETERAELQAVLQSHLFARSPALTHLLSYLCEKTFAGESAQIKEYSVGLDVFDRRDSFDQDTDSIVRVQANRLRKRLAEYYASEGATHTVQITIPIGQYIPAFKTIADLQPSTKPATVPHARAPDGSAWRPSTQQIWVLGGVVVLVVLIAAAFVARERSKAKPIIRSSYTQQAAAELPVGLPVGEELRILAGASRKYVDHAGKLWSPDSYFSGGSAVVSSVQHIWRTQDPIIYRSSRQGDFAYNIPLKAGTYELRLHFAETFYGPESAGGGGEGSRIMTVLVNGQPLLHDFDVLADSGGDRTAEVKVFTDVSPASDGQLHLSFSAVQGGSGMLSAIEILPGIRGRIRPVRIVARDVPYYSNDSHWWSPDAFSKGGQLSGSQEAATDTDDPEFYETERWGHFSYAIPVAPGRYSVTLHFIEHHAGAGQSADGSGTPFSDRVFNVFCNGKTIVANLNIFQLAGENRPLTRKVKGLEPNAQGKLLLEFVPVTGYATVTAIEVVPE
;
A
#
# COMPACT_ATOMS: atom_id res chain seq x y z
N MET A 1 3.98 14.83 58.69
CA MET A 1 3.93 13.91 57.54
C MET A 1 5.11 14.25 56.64
N PRO A 2 6.08 13.37 56.42
CA PRO A 2 7.20 13.68 55.55
C PRO A 2 6.76 13.54 54.09
N SER A 3 6.98 14.60 53.32
CA SER A 3 6.85 14.64 51.86
C SER A 3 7.87 13.68 51.23
N ILE A 4 7.39 12.67 50.54
CA ILE A 4 8.24 11.79 49.71
C ILE A 4 8.59 12.60 48.47
N THR A 5 9.75 13.23 48.48
CA THR A 5 10.38 13.77 47.26
C THR A 5 10.85 12.57 46.44
N ALA A 6 10.18 12.31 45.29
CA ALA A 6 10.65 11.35 44.33
C ALA A 6 12.00 11.85 43.80
N GLU A 7 13.03 11.03 43.91
CA GLU A 7 14.32 11.31 43.26
C GLU A 7 14.14 11.47 41.76
N PRO A 8 14.81 12.45 41.14
CA PRO A 8 14.72 12.60 39.67
C PRO A 8 15.31 11.35 39.00
N VAL A 9 14.52 10.71 38.17
CA VAL A 9 14.97 9.58 37.35
C VAL A 9 16.12 10.07 36.46
N SER A 10 17.29 9.48 36.65
CA SER A 10 18.45 9.80 35.80
C SER A 10 18.35 9.02 34.50
N TRP A 11 18.22 9.74 33.36
CA TRP A 11 18.14 9.20 32.00
C TRP A 11 19.50 9.15 31.28
N GLU A 12 20.60 9.00 31.99
CA GLU A 12 21.95 9.08 31.40
C GLU A 12 22.22 7.94 30.43
N THR A 13 21.90 6.71 30.83
CA THR A 13 22.12 5.51 30.01
C THR A 13 21.21 5.51 28.77
N GLU A 14 19.96 5.90 28.91
CA GLU A 14 18.96 5.96 27.83
C GLU A 14 19.29 7.08 26.82
N ARG A 15 19.82 8.22 27.30
CA ARG A 15 20.33 9.29 26.44
C ARG A 15 21.56 8.86 25.65
N ALA A 16 22.49 8.13 26.29
CA ALA A 16 23.64 7.59 25.60
C ALA A 16 23.22 6.60 24.50
N GLU A 17 22.23 5.73 24.80
CA GLU A 17 21.68 4.80 23.82
C GLU A 17 20.99 5.53 22.65
N LEU A 18 20.19 6.56 22.93
CA LEU A 18 19.59 7.38 21.88
C LEU A 18 20.65 7.96 20.96
N GLN A 19 21.73 8.52 21.50
CA GLN A 19 22.83 9.08 20.69
C GLN A 19 23.50 8.01 19.83
N ALA A 20 23.73 6.81 20.37
CA ALA A 20 24.31 5.71 19.61
C ALA A 20 23.42 5.29 18.44
N VAL A 21 22.11 5.17 18.65
CA VAL A 21 21.12 4.89 17.58
C VAL A 21 21.15 5.97 16.50
N LEU A 22 21.09 7.26 16.88
CA LEU A 22 21.05 8.37 15.94
C LEU A 22 22.31 8.51 15.10
N GLN A 23 23.48 8.12 15.65
CA GLN A 23 24.77 8.15 14.94
C GLN A 23 25.02 6.91 14.08
N SER A 24 24.19 5.87 14.18
CA SER A 24 24.33 4.64 13.42
C SER A 24 24.18 4.87 11.91
N HIS A 25 24.81 4.01 11.13
CA HIS A 25 24.71 4.07 9.66
C HIS A 25 23.28 3.87 9.17
N LEU A 26 22.46 3.10 9.89
CA LEU A 26 21.07 2.85 9.58
C LEU A 26 20.19 4.10 9.75
N PHE A 27 20.44 4.93 10.76
CA PHE A 27 19.67 6.14 11.03
C PHE A 27 20.20 7.38 10.32
N ALA A 28 21.50 7.48 10.07
CA ALA A 28 22.14 8.61 9.37
C ALA A 28 21.53 8.87 7.97
N ARG A 29 20.94 7.84 7.34
CA ARG A 29 20.31 7.91 6.02
C ARG A 29 18.80 8.20 6.07
N SER A 30 18.23 8.44 7.25
CA SER A 30 16.77 8.59 7.43
C SER A 30 16.42 9.79 8.31
N PRO A 31 16.61 11.04 7.84
CA PRO A 31 16.42 12.25 8.67
C PRO A 31 15.05 12.33 9.36
N ALA A 32 13.98 11.91 8.68
CA ALA A 32 12.63 11.91 9.24
C ALA A 32 12.48 10.95 10.43
N LEU A 33 13.09 9.75 10.36
CA LEU A 33 13.06 8.79 11.47
C LEU A 33 13.95 9.23 12.62
N THR A 34 15.11 9.85 12.32
CA THR A 34 16.01 10.47 13.29
C THR A 34 15.29 11.55 14.08
N HIS A 35 14.59 12.46 13.38
CA HIS A 35 13.81 13.53 14.01
C HIS A 35 12.66 12.99 14.86
N LEU A 36 11.91 12.01 14.34
CA LEU A 36 10.82 11.37 15.08
C LEU A 36 11.34 10.70 16.37
N LEU A 37 12.40 9.90 16.28
CA LEU A 37 12.96 9.19 17.46
C LEU A 37 13.47 10.19 18.50
N SER A 38 14.21 11.23 18.08
CA SER A 38 14.69 12.29 18.97
C SER A 38 13.53 12.96 19.70
N TYR A 39 12.51 13.39 18.99
CA TYR A 39 11.33 14.03 19.56
C TYR A 39 10.65 13.16 20.63
N LEU A 40 10.37 11.88 20.29
CA LEU A 40 9.68 10.97 21.20
C LEU A 40 10.50 10.71 22.49
N CYS A 41 11.81 10.50 22.35
CA CYS A 41 12.70 10.27 23.50
C CYS A 41 12.87 11.52 24.33
N GLU A 42 13.11 12.71 23.75
CA GLU A 42 13.28 13.94 24.49
C GLU A 42 12.02 14.35 25.27
N LYS A 43 10.81 14.19 24.67
CA LYS A 43 9.54 14.37 25.37
C LYS A 43 9.40 13.41 26.55
N THR A 44 9.86 12.18 26.41
CA THR A 44 9.83 11.18 27.48
C THR A 44 10.81 11.54 28.61
N PHE A 45 12.03 11.97 28.28
CA PHE A 45 13.03 12.41 29.25
C PHE A 45 12.63 13.68 29.99
N ALA A 46 11.85 14.54 29.35
CA ALA A 46 11.27 15.76 29.98
C ALA A 46 10.08 15.44 30.90
N GLY A 47 9.62 14.18 30.98
CA GLY A 47 8.43 13.82 31.74
C GLY A 47 7.12 14.18 31.06
N GLU A 48 7.16 14.54 29.79
CA GLU A 48 6.02 15.01 28.99
C GLU A 48 5.37 13.90 28.15
N SER A 49 5.56 12.66 28.51
CA SER A 49 5.04 11.47 27.78
C SER A 49 3.53 11.53 27.52
N ALA A 50 2.76 12.15 28.41
CA ALA A 50 1.30 12.32 28.25
C ALA A 50 0.93 13.24 27.06
N GLN A 51 1.87 14.07 26.58
CA GLN A 51 1.68 14.96 25.42
C GLN A 51 2.00 14.25 24.10
N ILE A 52 2.63 13.08 24.14
CA ILE A 52 2.94 12.29 22.94
C ILE A 52 1.67 11.64 22.42
N LYS A 53 0.97 12.34 21.54
CA LYS A 53 -0.22 11.88 20.83
C LYS A 53 0.01 11.97 19.33
N GLU A 54 -0.74 11.22 18.55
CA GLU A 54 -0.64 11.25 17.09
C GLU A 54 -0.71 12.68 16.54
N TYR A 55 -1.64 13.48 17.08
CA TYR A 55 -1.80 14.89 16.70
C TYR A 55 -0.55 15.74 17.00
N SER A 56 -0.01 15.68 18.20
CA SER A 56 1.18 16.47 18.56
C SER A 56 2.41 16.04 17.76
N VAL A 57 2.58 14.74 17.52
CA VAL A 57 3.67 14.22 16.66
C VAL A 57 3.50 14.71 15.21
N GLY A 58 2.27 14.75 14.70
CA GLY A 58 1.96 15.29 13.36
C GLY A 58 2.35 16.75 13.22
N LEU A 59 2.03 17.58 14.22
CA LEU A 59 2.36 18.99 14.23
C LEU A 59 3.85 19.26 14.41
N ASP A 60 4.45 18.66 15.47
CA ASP A 60 5.78 19.06 15.94
C ASP A 60 6.91 18.39 15.13
N VAL A 61 6.68 17.20 14.59
CA VAL A 61 7.72 16.43 13.86
C VAL A 61 7.55 16.54 12.35
N PHE A 62 6.29 16.59 11.87
CA PHE A 62 5.99 16.58 10.44
C PHE A 62 5.43 17.92 9.93
N ASP A 63 5.48 18.96 10.75
CA ASP A 63 5.06 20.35 10.42
C ASP A 63 3.64 20.43 9.80
N ARG A 64 2.72 19.61 10.33
CA ARG A 64 1.32 19.55 9.90
C ARG A 64 0.51 20.64 10.61
N ARG A 65 0.54 21.88 10.10
CA ARG A 65 -0.20 23.01 10.69
C ARG A 65 -1.68 22.92 10.36
N ASP A 66 -2.54 23.23 11.32
CA ASP A 66 -3.96 23.61 11.28
C ASP A 66 -4.98 22.73 10.53
N SER A 67 -4.58 21.80 9.69
CA SER A 67 -5.47 20.89 8.94
C SER A 67 -5.16 19.40 9.18
N PHE A 68 -4.39 19.08 10.22
CA PHE A 68 -4.07 17.68 10.53
C PHE A 68 -5.30 16.95 11.06
N ASP A 69 -5.90 16.13 10.22
CA ASP A 69 -6.95 15.21 10.58
C ASP A 69 -6.35 13.81 10.79
N GLN A 70 -6.39 13.33 12.03
CA GLN A 70 -5.84 12.02 12.43
C GLN A 70 -6.52 10.85 11.71
N ASP A 71 -7.75 11.03 11.25
CA ASP A 71 -8.53 9.99 10.58
C ASP A 71 -8.15 9.88 9.09
N THR A 72 -7.67 10.97 8.50
CA THR A 72 -7.30 11.02 7.07
C THR A 72 -5.80 11.03 6.81
N ASP A 73 -4.96 11.59 7.71
CA ASP A 73 -3.49 11.62 7.56
C ASP A 73 -2.79 10.58 8.43
N SER A 74 -2.42 9.47 7.83
CA SER A 74 -1.75 8.35 8.52
C SER A 74 -0.23 8.50 8.64
N ILE A 75 0.36 9.69 8.34
CA ILE A 75 1.81 9.88 8.30
C ILE A 75 2.52 9.46 9.59
N VAL A 76 1.95 9.81 10.74
CA VAL A 76 2.53 9.48 12.05
C VAL A 76 2.56 7.97 12.27
N ARG A 77 1.48 7.27 11.93
CA ARG A 77 1.37 5.79 12.03
C ARG A 77 2.38 5.10 11.14
N VAL A 78 2.49 5.55 9.89
CA VAL A 78 3.43 5.00 8.91
C VAL A 78 4.87 5.21 9.36
N GLN A 79 5.23 6.43 9.78
CA GLN A 79 6.60 6.71 10.21
C GLN A 79 6.94 6.02 11.54
N ALA A 80 5.99 5.89 12.46
CA ALA A 80 6.19 5.14 13.69
C ALA A 80 6.43 3.63 13.41
N ASN A 81 5.72 3.05 12.43
CA ASN A 81 5.96 1.66 12.01
C ASN A 81 7.33 1.49 11.34
N ARG A 82 7.73 2.43 10.48
CA ARG A 82 9.08 2.45 9.89
C ARG A 82 10.15 2.56 10.97
N LEU A 83 9.92 3.41 11.97
CA LEU A 83 10.82 3.58 13.10
C LEU A 83 10.96 2.29 13.93
N ARG A 84 9.86 1.58 14.22
CA ARG A 84 9.89 0.27 14.91
C ARG A 84 10.74 -0.74 14.17
N LYS A 85 10.54 -0.86 12.83
CA LYS A 85 11.35 -1.76 12.00
C LYS A 85 12.83 -1.38 12.01
N ARG A 86 13.13 -0.09 11.85
CA ARG A 86 14.50 0.39 11.82
C ARG A 86 15.22 0.17 13.16
N LEU A 87 14.53 0.33 14.29
CA LEU A 87 15.05 -0.01 15.61
C LEU A 87 15.31 -1.52 15.75
N ALA A 88 14.40 -2.37 15.25
CA ALA A 88 14.59 -3.81 15.26
C ALA A 88 15.80 -4.25 14.41
N GLU A 89 15.96 -3.67 13.20
CA GLU A 89 17.14 -3.90 12.34
C GLU A 89 18.44 -3.45 13.03
N TYR A 90 18.41 -2.28 13.69
CA TYR A 90 19.57 -1.77 14.42
C TYR A 90 19.99 -2.72 15.55
N TYR A 91 19.05 -3.17 16.38
CA TYR A 91 19.35 -4.10 17.47
C TYR A 91 19.62 -5.53 17.02
N ALA A 92 19.28 -5.90 15.78
CA ALA A 92 19.72 -7.15 15.18
C ALA A 92 21.13 -7.06 14.56
N SER A 93 21.71 -5.86 14.39
CA SER A 93 22.98 -5.61 13.73
C SER A 93 23.94 -4.75 14.56
N GLU A 94 23.96 -3.44 14.34
CA GLU A 94 24.92 -2.50 14.94
C GLU A 94 24.78 -2.41 16.48
N GLY A 95 23.55 -2.47 16.99
CA GLY A 95 23.20 -2.36 18.42
C GLY A 95 23.04 -3.71 19.15
N ALA A 96 23.43 -4.83 18.53
CA ALA A 96 23.19 -6.17 19.09
C ALA A 96 23.83 -6.43 20.48
N THR A 97 24.89 -5.70 20.82
CA THR A 97 25.62 -5.81 22.10
C THR A 97 25.24 -4.77 23.13
N HIS A 98 24.31 -3.84 22.80
CA HIS A 98 23.90 -2.77 23.69
C HIS A 98 23.03 -3.29 24.83
N THR A 99 23.31 -2.80 26.04
CA THR A 99 22.64 -3.27 27.28
C THR A 99 21.22 -2.71 27.43
N VAL A 100 20.93 -1.58 26.80
CA VAL A 100 19.62 -0.93 26.78
C VAL A 100 19.11 -0.91 25.35
N GLN A 101 17.83 -1.18 25.15
CA GLN A 101 17.18 -1.12 23.84
C GLN A 101 15.97 -0.18 23.89
N ILE A 102 15.88 0.70 22.90
CA ILE A 102 14.73 1.59 22.69
C ILE A 102 13.68 0.85 21.85
N THR A 103 12.48 0.74 22.38
CA THR A 103 11.34 0.13 21.66
C THR A 103 10.15 1.08 21.67
N ILE A 104 9.32 1.03 20.63
CA ILE A 104 8.05 1.76 20.58
C ILE A 104 6.94 0.73 20.50
N PRO A 105 6.14 0.53 21.57
CA PRO A 105 5.09 -0.47 21.60
C PRO A 105 4.04 -0.23 20.50
N ILE A 106 3.44 -1.32 20.00
CA ILE A 106 2.36 -1.23 19.01
C ILE A 106 1.15 -0.53 19.65
N GLY A 107 0.53 0.38 18.90
CA GLY A 107 -0.61 1.17 19.38
C GLY A 107 -0.23 2.36 20.28
N GLN A 108 1.06 2.60 20.50
CA GLN A 108 1.56 3.72 21.31
C GLN A 108 2.71 4.42 20.60
N TYR A 109 2.99 5.66 20.99
CA TYR A 109 4.11 6.45 20.47
C TYR A 109 5.17 6.72 21.55
N ILE A 110 4.90 6.35 22.81
CA ILE A 110 5.82 6.56 23.95
C ILE A 110 6.92 5.51 23.88
N PRO A 111 8.22 5.90 23.80
CA PRO A 111 9.33 4.97 23.83
C PRO A 111 9.40 4.22 25.17
N ALA A 112 9.73 2.94 25.09
CA ALA A 112 10.05 2.10 26.23
C ALA A 112 11.52 1.68 26.15
N PHE A 113 12.24 1.82 27.24
CA PHE A 113 13.64 1.41 27.38
C PHE A 113 13.68 0.08 28.09
N LYS A 114 14.27 -0.94 27.46
CA LYS A 114 14.36 -2.30 27.98
C LYS A 114 15.81 -2.67 28.19
N THR A 115 16.13 -3.27 29.32
CA THR A 115 17.43 -3.89 29.52
C THR A 115 17.44 -5.32 28.97
N ILE A 116 18.62 -5.87 28.67
CA ILE A 116 18.74 -7.27 28.20
C ILE A 116 18.16 -8.25 29.22
N ALA A 117 18.20 -7.93 30.51
CA ALA A 117 17.58 -8.74 31.57
C ALA A 117 16.04 -8.83 31.44
N ASP A 118 15.39 -7.80 30.86
CA ASP A 118 13.95 -7.75 30.65
C ASP A 118 13.51 -8.46 29.35
N LEU A 119 14.46 -8.79 28.48
CA LEU A 119 14.22 -9.45 27.20
C LEU A 119 14.27 -10.99 27.29
N GLN A 120 14.72 -11.56 28.40
CA GLN A 120 14.62 -12.99 28.63
C GLN A 120 13.17 -13.34 29.01
N PRO A 121 12.54 -14.35 28.40
CA PRO A 121 11.19 -14.77 28.77
C PRO A 121 11.22 -15.24 30.21
N SER A 122 10.73 -14.44 31.14
CA SER A 122 10.57 -14.82 32.52
C SER A 122 9.50 -15.89 32.62
N THR A 123 9.91 -17.14 32.71
CA THR A 123 9.10 -18.24 33.26
C THR A 123 8.88 -18.01 34.75
N LYS A 124 8.05 -17.04 35.09
CA LYS A 124 7.45 -16.98 36.43
C LYS A 124 5.96 -17.17 36.31
N PRO A 125 5.41 -18.20 36.95
CA PRO A 125 3.95 -18.36 37.02
C PRO A 125 3.36 -17.17 37.77
N ALA A 126 2.30 -16.59 37.23
CA ALA A 126 1.51 -15.56 37.89
C ALA A 126 1.07 -16.07 39.27
N THR A 127 1.55 -15.45 40.34
CA THR A 127 1.10 -15.69 41.71
C THR A 127 -0.26 -15.04 41.87
N VAL A 128 -1.31 -15.86 41.85
CA VAL A 128 -2.67 -15.44 42.22
C VAL A 128 -2.67 -15.29 43.76
N PRO A 129 -3.29 -14.25 44.32
CA PRO A 129 -3.36 -14.10 45.79
C PRO A 129 -4.16 -15.25 46.40
N HIS A 130 -3.50 -16.00 47.29
CA HIS A 130 -4.13 -17.05 48.06
C HIS A 130 -5.18 -16.48 49.05
N ALA A 131 -6.44 -16.75 48.77
CA ALA A 131 -7.45 -16.77 49.79
C ALA A 131 -7.23 -18.04 50.65
N ARG A 132 -7.21 -17.83 51.97
CA ARG A 132 -6.95 -18.82 53.04
C ARG A 132 -8.00 -19.94 52.95
N ALA A 133 -7.53 -21.18 52.78
CA ALA A 133 -8.35 -22.37 52.85
C ALA A 133 -8.67 -22.71 54.33
N PRO A 134 -9.86 -23.20 54.63
CA PRO A 134 -10.17 -23.89 55.87
C PRO A 134 -9.67 -25.35 55.79
N ASP A 135 -9.10 -25.81 56.88
CA ASP A 135 -8.68 -27.19 57.13
C ASP A 135 -9.82 -28.19 56.89
N GLY A 136 -9.48 -29.32 56.31
CA GLY A 136 -10.28 -30.48 56.54
C GLY A 136 -10.38 -31.51 55.40
N SER A 137 -9.75 -32.64 55.63
CA SER A 137 -10.00 -33.98 55.11
C SER A 137 -9.76 -34.28 53.63
N ALA A 138 -8.75 -35.04 53.40
CA ALA A 138 -8.44 -35.74 52.16
C ALA A 138 -9.57 -36.75 51.83
N TRP A 139 -10.40 -36.37 50.89
CA TRP A 139 -11.38 -37.28 50.25
C TRP A 139 -10.63 -38.12 49.19
N ARG A 140 -10.53 -39.44 49.46
CA ARG A 140 -10.04 -40.38 48.45
C ARG A 140 -11.24 -41.01 47.75
N PRO A 141 -11.46 -40.80 46.47
CA PRO A 141 -12.53 -41.46 45.73
C PRO A 141 -12.33 -42.98 45.74
N SER A 142 -13.38 -43.72 46.01
CA SER A 142 -13.40 -45.18 45.93
C SER A 142 -13.26 -45.61 44.43
N THR A 143 -12.68 -46.82 44.19
CA THR A 143 -12.48 -47.39 42.86
C THR A 143 -13.74 -47.42 42.03
N GLN A 144 -14.92 -47.54 42.63
CA GLN A 144 -16.20 -47.45 41.91
C GLN A 144 -16.49 -46.04 41.33
N GLN A 145 -16.06 -44.95 42.00
CA GLN A 145 -16.28 -43.58 41.50
C GLN A 145 -15.37 -43.24 40.33
N ILE A 146 -14.19 -43.85 40.26
CA ILE A 146 -13.25 -43.70 39.13
C ILE A 146 -13.85 -44.30 37.82
N TRP A 147 -14.51 -45.44 37.91
CA TRP A 147 -15.16 -46.05 36.75
C TRP A 147 -16.39 -45.30 36.26
N VAL A 148 -17.17 -44.67 37.17
CA VAL A 148 -18.32 -43.83 36.81
C VAL A 148 -17.86 -42.54 36.14
N LEU A 149 -16.80 -41.88 36.65
CA LEU A 149 -16.24 -40.67 36.03
C LEU A 149 -15.59 -40.99 34.67
N GLY A 150 -14.89 -42.12 34.55
CA GLY A 150 -14.36 -42.58 33.26
C GLY A 150 -15.46 -42.85 32.21
N GLY A 151 -16.55 -43.47 32.65
CA GLY A 151 -17.71 -43.73 31.79
C GLY A 151 -18.39 -42.44 31.29
N VAL A 152 -18.52 -41.43 32.15
CA VAL A 152 -19.11 -40.13 31.82
C VAL A 152 -18.23 -39.37 30.82
N VAL A 153 -16.90 -39.38 30.99
CA VAL A 153 -15.95 -38.76 30.06
C VAL A 153 -16.03 -39.41 28.68
N VAL A 154 -16.05 -40.75 28.63
CA VAL A 154 -16.17 -41.46 27.35
C VAL A 154 -17.53 -41.16 26.68
N LEU A 155 -18.62 -41.10 27.44
CA LEU A 155 -19.94 -40.76 26.91
C LEU A 155 -19.97 -39.33 26.34
N VAL A 156 -19.36 -38.35 27.04
CA VAL A 156 -19.27 -36.96 26.57
C VAL A 156 -18.44 -36.88 25.28
N VAL A 157 -17.33 -37.61 25.19
CA VAL A 157 -16.49 -37.65 23.98
C VAL A 157 -17.26 -38.29 22.81
N LEU A 158 -18.01 -39.35 23.06
CA LEU A 158 -18.83 -39.99 22.02
C LEU A 158 -20.00 -39.09 21.55
N ILE A 159 -20.63 -38.36 22.47
CA ILE A 159 -21.68 -37.39 22.13
C ILE A 159 -21.09 -36.24 21.33
N ALA A 160 -19.91 -35.71 21.71
CA ALA A 160 -19.21 -34.68 20.97
C ALA A 160 -18.78 -35.16 19.56
N ALA A 161 -18.28 -36.38 19.45
CA ALA A 161 -17.94 -36.99 18.16
C ALA A 161 -19.18 -37.21 17.26
N ALA A 162 -20.30 -37.65 17.85
CA ALA A 162 -21.55 -37.79 17.13
C ALA A 162 -22.12 -36.43 16.68
N PHE A 163 -21.97 -35.39 17.52
CA PHE A 163 -22.38 -34.04 17.16
C PHE A 163 -21.54 -33.47 16.00
N VAL A 164 -20.21 -33.64 16.04
CA VAL A 164 -19.30 -33.25 14.96
C VAL A 164 -19.58 -34.06 13.68
N ALA A 165 -19.87 -35.36 13.79
CA ALA A 165 -20.25 -36.21 12.65
C ALA A 165 -21.60 -35.77 12.05
N ARG A 166 -22.54 -35.39 12.88
CA ARG A 166 -23.87 -34.89 12.47
C ARG A 166 -23.80 -33.52 11.80
N GLU A 167 -22.93 -32.63 12.28
CA GLU A 167 -22.66 -31.35 11.61
C GLU A 167 -21.96 -31.55 10.26
N ARG A 168 -21.01 -32.48 10.17
CA ARG A 168 -20.38 -32.85 8.89
C ARG A 168 -21.36 -33.50 7.90
N SER A 169 -22.39 -34.20 8.40
CA SER A 169 -23.45 -34.78 7.55
C SER A 169 -24.48 -33.74 7.08
N LYS A 170 -24.58 -32.60 7.76
CA LYS A 170 -25.43 -31.48 7.35
C LYS A 170 -24.74 -30.51 6.40
N ALA A 171 -23.43 -30.65 6.18
CA ALA A 171 -22.77 -29.98 5.08
C ALA A 171 -23.43 -30.50 3.81
N LYS A 172 -24.35 -29.72 3.23
CA LYS A 172 -24.88 -29.96 1.91
C LYS A 172 -23.68 -30.18 1.00
N PRO A 173 -23.68 -31.19 0.11
CA PRO A 173 -22.64 -31.31 -0.88
C PRO A 173 -22.59 -29.95 -1.58
N ILE A 174 -21.46 -29.27 -1.50
CA ILE A 174 -21.17 -28.16 -2.38
C ILE A 174 -21.32 -28.77 -3.75
N ILE A 175 -22.40 -28.45 -4.44
CA ILE A 175 -22.55 -28.72 -5.85
C ILE A 175 -21.33 -28.06 -6.46
N ARG A 176 -20.30 -28.86 -6.73
CA ARG A 176 -19.24 -28.46 -7.63
C ARG A 176 -19.96 -28.16 -8.92
N SER A 177 -20.20 -26.87 -9.10
CA SER A 177 -20.76 -26.35 -10.32
C SER A 177 -19.88 -26.86 -11.45
N SER A 178 -20.43 -27.75 -12.24
CA SER A 178 -19.85 -28.27 -13.48
C SER A 178 -19.74 -27.20 -14.58
N TYR A 179 -19.65 -25.93 -14.20
CA TYR A 179 -19.42 -24.83 -15.14
C TYR A 179 -17.98 -24.78 -15.68
N THR A 180 -17.09 -25.67 -15.21
CA THR A 180 -15.67 -25.63 -15.55
C THR A 180 -15.33 -26.26 -16.90
N GLN A 181 -16.25 -26.89 -17.58
CA GLN A 181 -15.91 -27.62 -18.83
C GLN A 181 -16.66 -27.16 -20.08
N GLN A 182 -17.70 -26.34 -19.97
CA GLN A 182 -18.45 -25.86 -21.13
C GLN A 182 -18.03 -24.50 -21.68
N ALA A 183 -17.29 -23.69 -20.90
CA ALA A 183 -16.76 -22.43 -21.40
C ALA A 183 -15.48 -22.56 -22.23
N ALA A 184 -14.85 -23.73 -22.23
CA ALA A 184 -13.60 -23.97 -22.99
C ALA A 184 -13.82 -24.40 -24.45
N ALA A 185 -15.08 -24.65 -24.88
CA ALA A 185 -15.35 -25.29 -26.15
C ALA A 185 -15.68 -24.36 -27.33
N GLU A 186 -15.87 -23.04 -27.11
CA GLU A 186 -16.28 -22.12 -28.18
C GLU A 186 -15.58 -20.76 -28.13
N LEU A 187 -14.33 -20.67 -27.69
CA LEU A 187 -13.59 -19.41 -27.76
C LEU A 187 -12.79 -19.34 -29.06
N PRO A 188 -12.81 -18.17 -29.74
CA PRO A 188 -11.98 -18.00 -30.93
C PRO A 188 -10.53 -18.23 -30.58
N VAL A 189 -9.80 -18.90 -31.45
CA VAL A 189 -8.39 -19.25 -31.31
C VAL A 189 -7.53 -18.00 -31.16
N GLY A 190 -7.35 -17.54 -29.92
CA GLY A 190 -6.52 -16.41 -29.54
C GLY A 190 -7.17 -15.02 -29.80
N LEU A 191 -6.69 -14.01 -29.09
CA LEU A 191 -7.03 -12.62 -29.40
C LEU A 191 -6.49 -12.24 -30.79
N PRO A 192 -7.27 -11.53 -31.61
CA PRO A 192 -6.77 -10.91 -32.83
C PRO A 192 -5.56 -10.00 -32.54
N VAL A 193 -4.64 -9.91 -33.49
CA VAL A 193 -3.50 -9.00 -33.36
C VAL A 193 -4.03 -7.57 -33.28
N GLY A 194 -3.67 -6.85 -32.20
CA GLY A 194 -4.11 -5.48 -31.96
C GLY A 194 -5.27 -5.34 -30.96
N GLU A 195 -5.90 -6.44 -30.52
CA GLU A 195 -6.93 -6.39 -29.48
C GLU A 195 -6.32 -6.39 -28.07
N GLU A 196 -7.08 -5.81 -27.13
CA GLU A 196 -6.75 -5.73 -25.72
C GLU A 196 -7.63 -6.69 -24.91
N LEU A 197 -7.05 -7.38 -23.96
CA LEU A 197 -7.79 -8.25 -23.06
C LEU A 197 -7.67 -7.74 -21.62
N ARG A 198 -8.80 -7.63 -20.95
CA ARG A 198 -8.88 -7.30 -19.52
C ARG A 198 -9.77 -8.29 -18.81
N ILE A 199 -9.26 -8.89 -17.74
CA ILE A 199 -9.93 -9.92 -16.93
C ILE A 199 -9.93 -9.48 -15.47
N LEU A 200 -11.09 -9.49 -14.83
CA LEU A 200 -11.23 -9.32 -13.39
C LEU A 200 -11.14 -10.67 -12.70
N ALA A 201 -10.07 -10.92 -11.98
CA ALA A 201 -9.86 -12.17 -11.28
C ALA A 201 -10.86 -12.34 -10.12
N GLY A 202 -11.51 -13.50 -10.05
CA GLY A 202 -12.55 -13.80 -9.04
C GLY A 202 -13.88 -13.11 -9.25
N ALA A 203 -14.05 -12.27 -10.27
CA ALA A 203 -15.32 -11.57 -10.54
C ALA A 203 -16.23 -12.37 -11.46
N SER A 204 -17.54 -12.30 -11.22
CA SER A 204 -18.57 -12.94 -12.06
C SER A 204 -19.25 -11.99 -13.03
N ARG A 205 -18.95 -10.68 -12.97
CA ARG A 205 -19.58 -9.64 -13.77
C ARG A 205 -18.54 -8.80 -14.48
N LYS A 206 -18.91 -8.30 -15.67
CA LYS A 206 -18.13 -7.31 -16.41
C LYS A 206 -18.19 -5.94 -15.73
N TYR A 207 -17.18 -5.14 -15.97
CA TYR A 207 -17.09 -3.75 -15.49
C TYR A 207 -16.54 -2.85 -16.60
N VAL A 208 -17.00 -1.61 -16.64
CA VAL A 208 -16.42 -0.57 -17.49
C VAL A 208 -15.76 0.45 -16.56
N ASP A 209 -14.47 0.68 -16.73
CA ASP A 209 -13.72 1.60 -15.90
C ASP A 209 -13.93 3.07 -16.28
N HIS A 210 -13.39 3.99 -15.50
CA HIS A 210 -13.47 5.44 -15.74
C HIS A 210 -12.80 5.86 -17.06
N ALA A 211 -11.86 5.06 -17.58
CA ALA A 211 -11.27 5.27 -18.91
C ALA A 211 -12.13 4.70 -20.04
N GLY A 212 -13.34 4.17 -19.75
CA GLY A 212 -14.23 3.56 -20.73
C GLY A 212 -13.78 2.18 -21.22
N LYS A 213 -12.83 1.52 -20.54
CA LYS A 213 -12.33 0.19 -20.92
C LYS A 213 -13.18 -0.91 -20.31
N LEU A 214 -13.49 -1.93 -21.11
CA LEU A 214 -14.26 -3.08 -20.66
C LEU A 214 -13.36 -4.12 -20.01
N TRP A 215 -13.69 -4.51 -18.79
CA TRP A 215 -13.14 -5.62 -18.05
C TRP A 215 -14.11 -6.80 -18.07
N SER A 216 -13.61 -7.95 -18.52
CA SER A 216 -14.37 -9.19 -18.59
C SER A 216 -14.41 -9.89 -17.23
N PRO A 217 -15.43 -10.72 -16.97
CA PRO A 217 -15.43 -11.63 -15.83
C PRO A 217 -14.23 -12.56 -15.84
N ASP A 218 -13.97 -13.20 -14.69
CA ASP A 218 -12.90 -14.16 -14.52
C ASP A 218 -13.03 -15.34 -15.48
N SER A 219 -12.00 -15.58 -16.28
CA SER A 219 -11.98 -16.58 -17.34
C SER A 219 -10.55 -17.11 -17.55
N TYR A 220 -10.43 -18.27 -18.24
CA TYR A 220 -9.16 -18.95 -18.56
C TYR A 220 -8.38 -19.46 -17.34
N PHE A 221 -8.96 -19.49 -16.16
CA PHE A 221 -8.30 -19.90 -14.93
C PHE A 221 -8.45 -21.41 -14.65
N SER A 222 -7.54 -21.92 -13.84
CA SER A 222 -7.65 -23.21 -13.17
C SER A 222 -7.15 -23.11 -11.73
N GLY A 223 -7.82 -23.76 -10.78
CA GLY A 223 -7.50 -23.69 -9.36
C GLY A 223 -7.88 -22.38 -8.68
N GLY A 224 -7.46 -22.26 -7.42
CA GLY A 224 -7.77 -21.13 -6.57
C GLY A 224 -9.25 -20.92 -6.28
N SER A 225 -9.55 -19.90 -5.50
CA SER A 225 -10.91 -19.52 -5.11
C SER A 225 -11.15 -18.03 -5.39
N ALA A 226 -12.35 -17.68 -5.82
CA ALA A 226 -12.77 -16.30 -5.92
C ALA A 226 -13.05 -15.73 -4.53
N VAL A 227 -12.45 -14.59 -4.22
CA VAL A 227 -12.62 -13.86 -2.96
C VAL A 227 -13.10 -12.45 -3.27
N VAL A 228 -14.11 -11.99 -2.52
CA VAL A 228 -14.64 -10.64 -2.66
C VAL A 228 -14.40 -9.90 -1.35
N SER A 229 -13.77 -8.74 -1.45
CA SER A 229 -13.52 -7.84 -0.34
C SER A 229 -14.68 -6.86 -0.14
N SER A 230 -15.01 -6.56 1.11
CA SER A 230 -15.97 -5.51 1.48
C SER A 230 -15.37 -4.11 1.51
N VAL A 231 -14.07 -3.98 1.28
CA VAL A 231 -13.36 -2.70 1.28
C VAL A 231 -13.94 -1.77 0.21
N GLN A 232 -14.35 -0.57 0.63
CA GLN A 232 -14.97 0.40 -0.29
C GLN A 232 -13.92 1.29 -0.97
N HIS A 233 -12.90 1.71 -0.23
CA HIS A 233 -11.87 2.59 -0.71
C HIS A 233 -10.56 1.84 -0.98
N ILE A 234 -10.01 2.03 -2.17
CA ILE A 234 -8.68 1.54 -2.58
C ILE A 234 -7.89 2.75 -3.04
N TRP A 235 -6.75 2.98 -2.42
CA TRP A 235 -5.84 4.08 -2.79
C TRP A 235 -5.23 3.89 -4.17
N ARG A 236 -4.81 4.96 -4.81
CA ARG A 236 -4.12 5.00 -6.12
C ARG A 236 -4.95 4.52 -7.30
N THR A 237 -6.28 4.49 -7.18
CA THR A 237 -7.18 4.15 -8.27
C THR A 237 -8.50 4.91 -8.15
N GLN A 238 -9.10 5.26 -9.28
CA GLN A 238 -10.49 5.69 -9.37
C GLN A 238 -11.45 4.51 -9.57
N ASP A 239 -10.90 3.31 -9.84
CA ASP A 239 -11.63 2.10 -10.15
C ASP A 239 -11.47 1.02 -9.06
N PRO A 240 -11.97 1.25 -7.82
CA PRO A 240 -11.82 0.30 -6.73
C PRO A 240 -12.47 -1.06 -7.02
N ILE A 241 -13.42 -1.13 -7.95
CA ILE A 241 -14.10 -2.36 -8.35
C ILE A 241 -13.11 -3.38 -8.95
N ILE A 242 -12.06 -2.92 -9.65
CA ILE A 242 -11.01 -3.79 -10.21
C ILE A 242 -10.30 -4.59 -9.11
N TYR A 243 -10.23 -4.05 -7.90
CA TYR A 243 -9.48 -4.59 -6.78
C TYR A 243 -10.35 -5.22 -5.68
N ARG A 244 -11.69 -5.15 -5.78
CA ARG A 244 -12.60 -5.72 -4.79
C ARG A 244 -12.78 -7.22 -4.93
N SER A 245 -12.52 -7.79 -6.08
CA SER A 245 -12.44 -9.22 -6.28
C SER A 245 -11.01 -9.66 -6.52
N SER A 246 -10.69 -10.89 -6.16
CA SER A 246 -9.41 -11.51 -6.43
C SER A 246 -9.56 -13.02 -6.56
N ARG A 247 -8.67 -13.65 -7.29
CA ARG A 247 -8.45 -15.10 -7.22
C ARG A 247 -7.33 -15.37 -6.24
N GLN A 248 -7.56 -16.29 -5.31
CA GLN A 248 -6.60 -16.61 -4.25
C GLN A 248 -6.38 -18.13 -4.14
N GLY A 249 -5.20 -18.52 -3.69
CA GLY A 249 -4.77 -19.92 -3.60
C GLY A 249 -3.60 -20.22 -4.53
N ASP A 250 -3.41 -21.47 -4.87
CA ASP A 250 -2.57 -21.90 -5.98
C ASP A 250 -3.45 -21.99 -7.23
N PHE A 251 -3.15 -21.18 -8.22
CA PHE A 251 -3.96 -21.09 -9.45
C PHE A 251 -3.11 -20.74 -10.66
N ALA A 252 -3.68 -20.99 -11.84
CA ALA A 252 -3.07 -20.62 -13.11
C ALA A 252 -4.10 -20.02 -14.07
N TYR A 253 -3.61 -19.23 -15.01
CA TYR A 253 -4.34 -18.78 -16.19
C TYR A 253 -3.67 -19.33 -17.44
N ASN A 254 -4.48 -19.84 -18.38
CA ASN A 254 -4.03 -20.31 -19.69
C ASN A 254 -4.79 -19.51 -20.75
N ILE A 255 -4.21 -18.40 -21.17
CA ILE A 255 -4.87 -17.40 -21.99
C ILE A 255 -4.48 -17.59 -23.45
N PRO A 256 -5.40 -17.97 -24.36
CA PRO A 256 -5.11 -18.15 -25.77
C PRO A 256 -4.77 -16.79 -26.41
N LEU A 257 -3.59 -16.68 -27.00
CA LEU A 257 -3.08 -15.49 -27.67
C LEU A 257 -2.50 -15.86 -29.03
N LYS A 258 -2.67 -15.00 -30.02
CA LYS A 258 -1.94 -15.10 -31.29
C LYS A 258 -0.47 -14.82 -31.07
N ALA A 259 0.39 -15.43 -31.91
CA ALA A 259 1.82 -15.14 -31.90
C ALA A 259 2.08 -13.64 -32.03
N GLY A 260 2.83 -13.07 -31.11
CA GLY A 260 3.12 -11.64 -31.05
C GLY A 260 3.77 -11.25 -29.73
N THR A 261 4.08 -9.96 -29.63
CA THR A 261 4.65 -9.36 -28.41
C THR A 261 3.56 -8.56 -27.70
N TYR A 262 3.44 -8.77 -26.40
CA TYR A 262 2.41 -8.14 -25.57
C TYR A 262 3.05 -7.40 -24.39
N GLU A 263 2.34 -6.37 -23.94
CA GLU A 263 2.53 -5.75 -22.62
C GLU A 263 1.54 -6.40 -21.65
N LEU A 264 2.06 -7.01 -20.59
CA LEU A 264 1.27 -7.64 -19.53
C LEU A 264 1.25 -6.72 -18.31
N ARG A 265 0.07 -6.48 -17.77
CA ARG A 265 -0.12 -5.79 -16.50
C ARG A 265 -0.88 -6.68 -15.54
N LEU A 266 -0.30 -6.87 -14.37
CA LEU A 266 -0.91 -7.62 -13.28
C LEU A 266 -1.30 -6.65 -12.17
N HIS A 267 -2.57 -6.72 -11.75
CA HIS A 267 -3.18 -5.83 -10.79
C HIS A 267 -3.39 -6.54 -9.45
N PHE A 268 -2.99 -5.89 -8.37
CA PHE A 268 -3.06 -6.41 -7.02
C PHE A 268 -3.56 -5.33 -6.05
N ALA A 269 -4.23 -5.72 -4.98
CA ALA A 269 -4.42 -4.90 -3.79
C ALA A 269 -4.56 -5.80 -2.58
N GLU A 270 -3.72 -5.62 -1.57
CA GLU A 270 -3.89 -6.35 -0.32
C GLU A 270 -5.04 -5.74 0.48
N THR A 271 -6.10 -6.50 0.66
CA THR A 271 -7.33 -6.06 1.34
C THR A 271 -7.66 -6.88 2.59
N PHE A 272 -6.86 -7.91 2.87
CA PHE A 272 -7.04 -8.80 4.02
C PHE A 272 -5.95 -8.62 5.08
N TYR A 273 -4.67 -8.58 4.67
CA TYR A 273 -3.56 -8.31 5.56
C TYR A 273 -3.23 -6.82 5.59
N GLY A 274 -2.77 -6.33 6.75
CA GLY A 274 -2.38 -4.95 6.98
C GLY A 274 -2.86 -4.44 8.33
N PRO A 275 -2.30 -3.30 8.81
CA PRO A 275 -2.56 -2.79 10.15
C PRO A 275 -4.03 -2.48 10.42
N GLU A 276 -4.78 -2.10 9.39
CA GLU A 276 -6.20 -1.72 9.50
C GLU A 276 -7.12 -2.74 8.81
N SER A 277 -6.58 -3.87 8.36
CA SER A 277 -7.31 -4.91 7.66
C SER A 277 -7.68 -6.08 8.57
N ALA A 278 -8.71 -6.86 8.18
CA ALA A 278 -9.32 -7.91 9.00
C ALA A 278 -8.35 -9.03 9.40
N GLY A 279 -7.35 -9.33 8.58
CA GLY A 279 -6.33 -10.34 8.86
C GLY A 279 -5.19 -9.84 9.74
N GLY A 280 -5.12 -8.53 10.03
CA GLY A 280 -3.99 -7.94 10.74
C GLY A 280 -2.66 -8.17 9.99
N GLY A 281 -1.56 -8.22 10.75
CA GLY A 281 -0.23 -8.46 10.18
C GLY A 281 0.37 -7.24 9.49
N GLY A 282 1.30 -7.47 8.59
CA GLY A 282 2.04 -6.44 7.87
C GLY A 282 2.76 -7.04 6.67
N GLU A 283 3.83 -6.39 6.24
CA GLU A 283 4.72 -6.92 5.20
C GLU A 283 5.22 -8.32 5.61
N GLY A 284 5.35 -9.23 4.66
CA GLY A 284 5.66 -10.64 4.90
C GLY A 284 4.45 -11.52 5.21
N SER A 285 3.26 -10.95 5.39
CA SER A 285 2.04 -11.73 5.67
C SER A 285 1.57 -12.54 4.46
N ARG A 286 1.93 -12.11 3.25
CA ARG A 286 1.66 -12.82 1.99
C ARG A 286 2.84 -12.65 1.05
N ILE A 287 3.59 -13.71 0.86
CA ILE A 287 4.68 -13.76 -0.13
C ILE A 287 4.33 -14.78 -1.19
N MET A 288 4.41 -14.42 -2.46
CA MET A 288 4.07 -15.28 -3.58
C MET A 288 5.09 -15.21 -4.70
N THR A 289 5.08 -16.26 -5.52
CA THR A 289 5.79 -16.32 -6.79
C THR A 289 4.79 -16.30 -7.94
N VAL A 290 5.11 -15.54 -8.99
CA VAL A 290 4.37 -15.53 -10.24
C VAL A 290 5.30 -15.98 -11.36
N LEU A 291 4.88 -16.97 -12.13
CA LEU A 291 5.60 -17.46 -13.30
C LEU A 291 4.84 -17.09 -14.57
N VAL A 292 5.58 -16.83 -15.64
CA VAL A 292 5.07 -16.72 -17.01
C VAL A 292 5.73 -17.78 -17.88
N ASN A 293 4.94 -18.63 -18.54
CA ASN A 293 5.42 -19.76 -19.35
C ASN A 293 6.48 -20.60 -18.62
N GLY A 294 6.30 -20.81 -17.31
CA GLY A 294 7.21 -21.57 -16.45
C GLY A 294 8.48 -20.82 -16.01
N GLN A 295 8.67 -19.55 -16.43
CA GLN A 295 9.80 -18.73 -16.01
C GLN A 295 9.39 -17.73 -14.92
N PRO A 296 10.23 -17.45 -13.92
CA PRO A 296 9.93 -16.48 -12.87
C PRO A 296 9.66 -15.09 -13.46
N LEU A 297 8.51 -14.51 -13.10
CA LEU A 297 8.12 -13.14 -13.43
C LEU A 297 8.21 -12.22 -12.20
N LEU A 298 7.68 -12.71 -11.07
CA LEU A 298 7.82 -12.09 -9.75
C LEU A 298 8.27 -13.18 -8.77
N HIS A 299 9.31 -12.90 -8.02
CA HIS A 299 9.85 -13.79 -6.99
C HIS A 299 9.74 -13.11 -5.63
N ASP A 300 9.31 -13.86 -4.62
CA ASP A 300 9.12 -13.34 -3.25
C ASP A 300 8.31 -12.04 -3.19
N PHE A 301 7.29 -11.96 -4.03
CA PHE A 301 6.49 -10.76 -4.18
C PHE A 301 5.52 -10.59 -3.01
N ASP A 302 5.65 -9.47 -2.31
CA ASP A 302 4.76 -9.02 -1.25
C ASP A 302 4.00 -7.78 -1.72
N VAL A 303 2.69 -7.92 -1.96
CA VAL A 303 1.83 -6.83 -2.44
C VAL A 303 1.85 -5.65 -1.47
N LEU A 304 1.84 -5.93 -0.16
CA LEU A 304 1.77 -4.88 0.87
C LEU A 304 3.07 -4.07 0.95
N ALA A 305 4.22 -4.75 0.89
CA ALA A 305 5.53 -4.09 0.85
C ALA A 305 5.71 -3.28 -0.44
N ASP A 306 5.27 -3.83 -1.57
CA ASP A 306 5.47 -3.22 -2.89
C ASP A 306 4.55 -2.00 -3.10
N SER A 307 3.28 -2.07 -2.68
CA SER A 307 2.31 -0.97 -2.77
C SER A 307 2.55 0.15 -1.75
N GLY A 308 3.27 -0.16 -0.66
CA GLY A 308 3.53 0.75 0.46
C GLY A 308 2.35 0.90 1.42
N GLY A 309 1.42 -0.08 1.45
CA GLY A 309 0.30 -0.12 2.40
C GLY A 309 -0.83 -1.04 1.95
N ASP A 310 -1.70 -1.38 2.89
CA ASP A 310 -2.93 -2.11 2.58
C ASP A 310 -3.92 -1.23 1.80
N ARG A 311 -4.91 -1.87 1.17
CA ARG A 311 -5.95 -1.20 0.37
C ARG A 311 -5.36 -0.21 -0.65
N THR A 312 -4.19 -0.53 -1.20
CA THR A 312 -3.50 0.30 -2.19
C THR A 312 -3.36 -0.50 -3.48
N ALA A 313 -3.81 0.08 -4.58
CA ALA A 313 -3.68 -0.53 -5.90
C ALA A 313 -2.21 -0.62 -6.28
N GLU A 314 -1.82 -1.82 -6.71
CA GLU A 314 -0.49 -2.15 -7.17
C GLU A 314 -0.58 -2.73 -8.58
N VAL A 315 0.21 -2.19 -9.50
CA VAL A 315 0.27 -2.67 -10.88
C VAL A 315 1.72 -3.00 -11.24
N LYS A 316 1.93 -4.22 -11.69
CA LYS A 316 3.23 -4.65 -12.24
C LYS A 316 3.15 -4.73 -13.75
N VAL A 317 4.08 -4.08 -14.43
CA VAL A 317 4.11 -3.96 -15.90
C VAL A 317 5.31 -4.74 -16.47
N PHE A 318 5.03 -5.58 -17.46
CA PHE A 318 6.02 -6.40 -18.14
C PHE A 318 5.90 -6.22 -19.65
N THR A 319 7.05 -6.05 -20.30
CA THR A 319 7.16 -5.96 -21.77
C THR A 319 7.61 -7.29 -22.34
N ASP A 320 7.52 -7.42 -23.66
CA ASP A 320 8.03 -8.55 -24.44
C ASP A 320 7.48 -9.91 -24.03
N VAL A 321 6.27 -9.92 -23.45
CA VAL A 321 5.56 -11.15 -23.13
C VAL A 321 4.99 -11.75 -24.40
N SER A 322 5.19 -13.06 -24.61
CA SER A 322 4.70 -13.79 -25.78
C SER A 322 4.02 -15.08 -25.36
N PRO A 323 3.03 -15.58 -26.08
CA PRO A 323 2.48 -16.91 -25.83
C PRO A 323 3.54 -18.00 -26.02
N ALA A 324 3.37 -19.13 -25.34
CA ALA A 324 4.18 -20.32 -25.53
C ALA A 324 3.88 -20.97 -26.89
N SER A 325 4.60 -22.07 -27.19
CA SER A 325 4.48 -22.78 -28.48
C SER A 325 3.10 -23.40 -28.73
N ASP A 326 2.30 -23.58 -27.69
CA ASP A 326 0.90 -24.07 -27.78
C ASP A 326 -0.11 -22.94 -28.06
N GLY A 327 0.35 -21.70 -28.26
CA GLY A 327 -0.49 -20.55 -28.52
C GLY A 327 -1.18 -19.99 -27.28
N GLN A 328 -0.72 -20.34 -26.07
CA GLN A 328 -1.28 -19.84 -24.83
C GLN A 328 -0.24 -19.08 -24.00
N LEU A 329 -0.68 -18.08 -23.29
CA LEU A 329 0.10 -17.45 -22.23
C LEU A 329 -0.23 -18.13 -20.91
N HIS A 330 0.76 -18.80 -20.33
CA HIS A 330 0.62 -19.48 -19.05
C HIS A 330 1.10 -18.58 -17.93
N LEU A 331 0.21 -18.24 -16.99
CA LEU A 331 0.54 -17.54 -15.76
C LEU A 331 0.24 -18.48 -14.58
N SER A 332 1.17 -18.64 -13.66
CA SER A 332 0.92 -19.40 -12.44
C SER A 332 1.27 -18.60 -11.20
N PHE A 333 0.45 -18.74 -10.17
CA PHE A 333 0.53 -18.03 -8.91
C PHE A 333 0.57 -19.05 -7.77
N SER A 334 1.59 -18.97 -6.93
CA SER A 334 1.74 -19.88 -5.79
C SER A 334 2.25 -19.10 -4.57
N ALA A 335 1.83 -19.57 -3.38
CA ALA A 335 2.35 -19.04 -2.13
C ALA A 335 3.79 -19.54 -1.91
N VAL A 336 4.63 -18.66 -1.36
CA VAL A 336 5.96 -18.98 -0.85
C VAL A 336 5.91 -19.05 0.66
N GLN A 337 5.31 -18.04 1.30
CA GLN A 337 5.18 -17.93 2.75
C GLN A 337 3.92 -17.15 3.13
N GLY A 338 3.34 -17.52 4.28
CA GLY A 338 2.18 -16.83 4.83
C GLY A 338 0.88 -17.19 4.13
N GLY A 339 0.18 -16.19 3.62
CA GLY A 339 -1.11 -16.34 2.96
C GLY A 339 -1.07 -17.19 1.69
N SER A 340 -2.02 -16.99 0.81
CA SER A 340 -2.11 -17.66 -0.50
C SER A 340 -1.67 -16.73 -1.62
N GLY A 341 -1.30 -17.26 -2.78
CA GLY A 341 -1.17 -16.48 -4.01
C GLY A 341 -2.44 -15.64 -4.25
N MET A 342 -2.33 -14.47 -4.84
CA MET A 342 -3.48 -13.61 -5.15
C MET A 342 -3.29 -12.84 -6.44
N LEU A 343 -4.40 -12.47 -7.08
CA LEU A 343 -4.45 -11.59 -8.24
C LEU A 343 -5.82 -10.92 -8.30
N SER A 344 -5.86 -9.60 -8.54
CA SER A 344 -7.12 -8.85 -8.70
C SER A 344 -7.54 -8.73 -10.17
N ALA A 345 -6.60 -8.48 -11.09
CA ALA A 345 -6.93 -8.41 -12.52
C ALA A 345 -5.70 -8.62 -13.42
N ILE A 346 -5.98 -8.96 -14.68
CA ILE A 346 -4.99 -9.10 -15.75
C ILE A 346 -5.37 -8.13 -16.87
N GLU A 347 -4.37 -7.41 -17.39
CA GLU A 347 -4.49 -6.63 -18.60
C GLU A 347 -3.39 -7.07 -19.59
N ILE A 348 -3.77 -7.43 -20.80
CA ILE A 348 -2.88 -7.82 -21.88
C ILE A 348 -3.14 -6.87 -23.05
N LEU A 349 -2.11 -6.15 -23.44
CA LEU A 349 -2.14 -5.14 -24.48
C LEU A 349 -1.18 -5.53 -25.62
N PRO A 350 -1.47 -5.14 -26.87
CA PRO A 350 -0.48 -5.24 -27.93
C PRO A 350 0.82 -4.52 -27.52
N GLY A 351 1.94 -5.22 -27.48
CA GLY A 351 3.21 -4.71 -27.01
C GLY A 351 4.01 -3.98 -28.08
N ILE A 352 4.90 -3.12 -27.63
CA ILE A 352 5.96 -2.53 -28.42
C ILE A 352 7.27 -3.16 -27.92
N ARG A 353 8.04 -3.78 -28.81
CA ARG A 353 9.25 -4.49 -28.41
C ARG A 353 10.22 -3.60 -27.63
N GLY A 354 10.63 -4.08 -26.44
CA GLY A 354 11.59 -3.41 -25.56
C GLY A 354 11.06 -2.15 -24.85
N ARG A 355 9.78 -1.83 -24.95
CA ARG A 355 9.24 -0.62 -24.30
C ARG A 355 7.76 -0.75 -23.95
N ILE A 356 7.35 -0.03 -22.91
CA ILE A 356 5.93 0.11 -22.57
C ILE A 356 5.25 1.12 -23.52
N ARG A 357 3.94 1.09 -23.54
CA ARG A 357 3.14 2.17 -24.13
C ARG A 357 3.30 3.46 -23.32
N PRO A 358 3.29 4.65 -23.94
CA PRO A 358 3.26 5.90 -23.19
C PRO A 358 2.12 5.93 -22.18
N VAL A 359 2.40 6.37 -20.96
CA VAL A 359 1.40 6.61 -19.92
C VAL A 359 1.06 8.08 -19.93
N ARG A 360 -0.22 8.41 -20.13
CA ARG A 360 -0.74 9.78 -20.15
C ARG A 360 -1.88 9.88 -19.16
N ILE A 361 -1.77 10.78 -18.21
CA ILE A 361 -2.72 11.01 -17.12
C ILE A 361 -3.09 12.49 -17.12
N VAL A 362 -4.37 12.79 -17.11
CA VAL A 362 -4.90 14.14 -16.91
C VAL A 362 -5.63 14.20 -15.58
N ALA A 363 -5.46 15.27 -14.82
CA ALA A 363 -6.02 15.43 -13.48
C ALA A 363 -7.53 15.74 -13.53
N ARG A 364 -8.34 14.77 -14.00
CA ARG A 364 -9.81 14.82 -14.04
C ARG A 364 -10.42 13.43 -13.89
N ASP A 365 -11.71 13.36 -13.62
CA ASP A 365 -12.43 12.10 -13.41
C ASP A 365 -12.77 11.35 -14.70
N VAL A 366 -12.67 12.00 -15.85
CA VAL A 366 -12.99 11.44 -17.16
C VAL A 366 -11.79 11.50 -18.08
N PRO A 367 -11.69 10.60 -19.08
CA PRO A 367 -10.63 10.65 -20.05
C PRO A 367 -10.73 11.91 -20.93
N TYR A 368 -9.61 12.28 -21.52
CA TYR A 368 -9.51 13.41 -22.43
C TYR A 368 -8.82 13.02 -23.73
N TYR A 369 -9.32 13.53 -24.85
CA TYR A 369 -8.68 13.40 -26.15
C TYR A 369 -8.20 14.76 -26.60
N SER A 370 -6.89 14.98 -26.53
CA SER A 370 -6.28 16.28 -26.81
C SER A 370 -6.24 16.60 -28.30
N ASN A 371 -6.15 17.88 -28.64
CA ASN A 371 -6.12 18.37 -30.03
C ASN A 371 -4.93 17.85 -30.84
N ASP A 372 -3.83 17.45 -30.19
CA ASP A 372 -2.70 16.76 -30.80
C ASP A 372 -2.91 15.24 -30.99
N SER A 373 -4.17 14.79 -30.90
CA SER A 373 -4.60 13.41 -31.13
C SER A 373 -4.06 12.38 -30.11
N HIS A 374 -3.80 12.80 -28.87
CA HIS A 374 -3.43 11.90 -27.81
C HIS A 374 -4.58 11.61 -26.86
N TRP A 375 -4.70 10.34 -26.46
CA TRP A 375 -5.61 9.90 -25.44
C TRP A 375 -4.95 10.02 -24.07
N TRP A 376 -5.61 10.70 -23.14
CA TRP A 376 -5.23 10.87 -21.76
C TRP A 376 -6.20 10.12 -20.86
N SER A 377 -5.67 9.24 -20.03
CA SER A 377 -6.45 8.53 -19.02
C SER A 377 -6.89 9.50 -17.92
N PRO A 378 -8.01 9.21 -17.25
CA PRO A 378 -8.38 9.92 -16.04
C PRO A 378 -7.29 9.84 -14.99
N ASP A 379 -7.39 10.67 -13.96
CA ASP A 379 -6.45 10.73 -12.86
C ASP A 379 -6.31 9.37 -12.16
N ALA A 380 -5.17 8.73 -12.32
CA ALA A 380 -4.87 7.40 -11.82
C ALA A 380 -3.50 7.39 -11.13
N PHE A 381 -3.25 6.38 -10.31
CA PHE A 381 -2.01 6.18 -9.54
C PHE A 381 -1.71 7.28 -8.50
N SER A 382 -2.65 8.19 -8.28
CA SER A 382 -2.52 9.32 -7.36
C SER A 382 -2.82 8.92 -5.91
N LYS A 383 -2.18 9.60 -4.96
CA LYS A 383 -2.49 9.54 -3.53
C LYS A 383 -2.30 10.91 -2.91
N GLY A 384 -3.30 11.38 -2.16
CA GLY A 384 -3.33 12.71 -1.57
C GLY A 384 -3.75 13.80 -2.56
N GLY A 385 -3.87 15.03 -2.09
CA GLY A 385 -4.39 16.15 -2.85
C GLY A 385 -5.87 15.98 -3.26
N GLN A 386 -6.36 16.96 -4.00
CA GLN A 386 -7.74 16.99 -4.48
C GLN A 386 -7.77 17.42 -5.95
N LEU A 387 -8.80 16.98 -6.70
CA LEU A 387 -9.09 17.49 -8.03
C LEU A 387 -9.87 18.79 -7.92
N SER A 388 -9.53 19.74 -8.77
CA SER A 388 -10.24 21.02 -8.92
C SER A 388 -10.39 21.36 -10.39
N GLY A 389 -11.43 22.09 -10.71
CA GLY A 389 -11.65 22.66 -12.04
C GLY A 389 -11.71 24.18 -11.97
N SER A 390 -11.26 24.84 -13.04
CA SER A 390 -11.39 26.27 -13.26
C SER A 390 -12.36 26.54 -14.39
N GLN A 391 -13.10 27.65 -14.30
CA GLN A 391 -13.91 28.15 -15.40
C GLN A 391 -13.14 29.18 -16.27
N GLU A 392 -11.93 29.52 -15.88
CA GLU A 392 -11.05 30.41 -16.62
C GLU A 392 -10.34 29.64 -17.74
N ALA A 393 -10.49 30.10 -18.95
CA ALA A 393 -9.88 29.47 -20.11
C ALA A 393 -8.36 29.71 -20.13
N ALA A 394 -7.61 28.68 -20.43
CA ALA A 394 -6.18 28.82 -20.70
C ALA A 394 -5.95 29.66 -21.97
N THR A 395 -4.92 30.51 -21.91
CA THR A 395 -4.48 31.32 -23.05
C THR A 395 -3.16 30.76 -23.61
N ASP A 396 -2.75 31.18 -24.80
CA ASP A 396 -1.50 30.73 -25.43
C ASP A 396 -1.39 29.19 -25.62
N THR A 397 -2.54 28.56 -25.90
CA THR A 397 -2.61 27.14 -26.20
C THR A 397 -3.70 26.85 -27.24
N ASP A 398 -3.47 25.85 -28.08
CA ASP A 398 -4.47 25.35 -29.03
C ASP A 398 -5.46 24.40 -28.36
N ASP A 399 -5.26 24.04 -27.08
CA ASP A 399 -6.05 23.10 -26.33
C ASP A 399 -6.39 23.63 -24.92
N PRO A 400 -7.22 24.70 -24.81
CA PRO A 400 -7.54 25.33 -23.54
C PRO A 400 -8.26 24.38 -22.57
N GLU A 401 -9.15 23.52 -23.07
CA GLU A 401 -9.91 22.56 -22.24
C GLU A 401 -9.01 21.54 -21.54
N PHE A 402 -7.83 21.25 -22.11
CA PHE A 402 -6.83 20.37 -21.49
C PHE A 402 -6.38 20.88 -20.11
N TYR A 403 -6.36 22.18 -19.92
CA TYR A 403 -5.87 22.86 -18.74
C TYR A 403 -6.96 23.29 -17.74
N GLU A 404 -8.23 22.94 -17.97
CA GLU A 404 -9.34 23.32 -17.07
C GLU A 404 -9.31 22.67 -15.70
N THR A 405 -8.54 21.59 -15.54
CA THR A 405 -8.51 20.81 -14.29
C THR A 405 -7.09 20.60 -13.79
N GLU A 406 -6.96 20.52 -12.48
CA GLU A 406 -5.69 20.26 -11.80
C GLU A 406 -5.89 19.33 -10.60
N ARG A 407 -4.83 18.61 -10.21
CA ARG A 407 -4.70 18.06 -8.87
C ARG A 407 -3.84 19.01 -8.05
N TRP A 408 -4.32 19.41 -6.89
CA TRP A 408 -3.63 20.37 -6.02
C TRP A 408 -3.51 19.85 -4.59
N GLY A 409 -2.59 20.43 -3.82
CA GLY A 409 -2.32 20.06 -2.44
C GLY A 409 -0.95 19.43 -2.25
N HIS A 410 -0.85 18.49 -1.31
CA HIS A 410 0.30 17.60 -1.13
C HIS A 410 -0.08 16.22 -1.64
N PHE A 411 0.54 15.74 -2.70
CA PHE A 411 0.15 14.50 -3.35
C PHE A 411 1.33 13.80 -4.04
N SER A 412 1.11 12.56 -4.41
CA SER A 412 2.08 11.76 -5.17
C SER A 412 1.38 10.92 -6.24
N TYR A 413 2.13 10.59 -7.29
CA TYR A 413 1.77 9.59 -8.30
C TYR A 413 2.78 8.46 -8.25
N ALA A 414 2.32 7.20 -8.18
CA ALA A 414 3.18 6.02 -8.31
C ALA A 414 2.90 5.34 -9.64
N ILE A 415 3.52 5.85 -10.70
CA ILE A 415 3.26 5.42 -12.07
C ILE A 415 4.02 4.12 -12.35
N PRO A 416 3.30 2.99 -12.61
CA PRO A 416 3.93 1.71 -12.87
C PRO A 416 4.58 1.70 -14.26
N VAL A 417 5.82 1.24 -14.32
CA VAL A 417 6.58 1.12 -15.57
C VAL A 417 7.46 -0.14 -15.54
N ALA A 418 7.80 -0.68 -16.70
CA ALA A 418 8.79 -1.73 -16.81
C ALA A 418 10.23 -1.19 -16.61
N PRO A 419 11.23 -2.04 -16.38
CA PRO A 419 12.62 -1.61 -16.37
C PRO A 419 12.99 -0.86 -17.66
N GLY A 420 13.67 0.29 -17.53
CA GLY A 420 14.02 1.13 -18.67
C GLY A 420 14.28 2.57 -18.24
N ARG A 421 14.50 3.43 -19.23
CA ARG A 421 14.68 4.87 -19.04
C ARG A 421 13.50 5.62 -19.63
N TYR A 422 13.09 6.66 -18.94
CA TYR A 422 11.86 7.39 -19.24
C TYR A 422 12.08 8.90 -19.25
N SER A 423 11.34 9.58 -20.13
CA SER A 423 11.12 11.02 -20.03
C SER A 423 9.73 11.27 -19.44
N VAL A 424 9.67 12.19 -18.48
CA VAL A 424 8.42 12.66 -17.86
C VAL A 424 8.18 14.10 -18.27
N THR A 425 6.99 14.36 -18.84
CA THR A 425 6.53 15.72 -19.14
C THR A 425 5.40 16.05 -18.14
N LEU A 426 5.59 17.13 -17.41
CA LEU A 426 4.64 17.67 -16.44
C LEU A 426 3.98 18.91 -17.03
N HIS A 427 2.66 18.98 -17.00
CA HIS A 427 1.86 20.10 -17.47
C HIS A 427 1.27 20.84 -16.29
N PHE A 428 1.38 22.16 -16.31
CA PHE A 428 0.96 23.06 -15.24
C PHE A 428 0.23 24.26 -15.82
N ILE A 429 -0.63 24.86 -15.01
CA ILE A 429 -1.23 26.16 -15.24
C ILE A 429 -1.47 26.86 -13.89
N GLU A 430 -1.48 28.19 -13.88
CA GLU A 430 -1.88 29.00 -12.73
C GLU A 430 -3.12 29.78 -13.07
N HIS A 431 -4.27 29.39 -12.51
CA HIS A 431 -5.57 30.03 -12.75
C HIS A 431 -5.89 31.18 -11.78
N HIS A 432 -5.18 31.28 -10.64
CA HIS A 432 -5.61 32.12 -9.52
C HIS A 432 -4.54 33.13 -9.09
N ALA A 433 -3.95 33.83 -10.05
CA ALA A 433 -2.87 34.79 -9.81
C ALA A 433 -3.38 36.20 -9.52
N GLY A 434 -4.36 36.38 -8.73
CA GLY A 434 -4.86 37.71 -8.45
C GLY A 434 -5.48 37.86 -7.06
N ALA A 435 -5.25 38.97 -6.46
CA ALA A 435 -5.80 39.52 -5.24
C ALA A 435 -7.17 38.91 -4.83
N GLY A 436 -7.18 37.94 -3.94
CA GLY A 436 -8.40 37.58 -3.27
C GLY A 436 -8.45 36.14 -2.78
N GLN A 437 -8.60 36.02 -1.53
CA GLN A 437 -9.11 34.89 -0.78
C GLN A 437 -8.64 33.48 -1.24
N SER A 438 -7.64 32.98 -0.55
CA SER A 438 -7.36 31.55 -0.48
C SER A 438 -8.66 30.82 -0.15
N ALA A 439 -8.92 29.73 -0.88
CA ALA A 439 -10.11 28.89 -0.64
C ALA A 439 -10.17 28.30 0.80
N ASP A 440 -9.06 28.39 1.53
CA ASP A 440 -8.89 27.93 2.93
C ASP A 440 -8.94 29.06 3.96
N GLY A 441 -9.13 30.31 3.53
CA GLY A 441 -9.12 31.48 4.45
C GLY A 441 -7.73 31.87 4.97
N SER A 442 -6.63 31.28 4.50
CA SER A 442 -5.26 31.54 4.98
C SER A 442 -4.69 32.89 4.54
N GLY A 443 -5.35 33.55 3.59
CA GLY A 443 -4.95 34.88 3.12
C GLY A 443 -3.69 34.93 2.25
N THR A 444 -3.08 33.79 1.94
CA THR A 444 -1.94 33.70 1.00
C THR A 444 -2.43 33.72 -0.43
N PRO A 445 -2.01 34.70 -1.26
CA PRO A 445 -2.36 34.68 -2.69
C PRO A 445 -1.86 33.42 -3.37
N PHE A 446 -2.68 32.82 -4.24
CA PHE A 446 -2.25 31.66 -5.05
C PHE A 446 -1.03 31.96 -5.94
N SER A 447 -0.78 33.22 -6.26
CA SER A 447 0.41 33.67 -7.01
C SER A 447 1.75 33.32 -6.32
N ASP A 448 1.74 33.03 -5.04
CA ASP A 448 2.94 32.72 -4.25
C ASP A 448 3.17 31.22 -4.10
N ARG A 449 2.43 30.38 -4.84
CA ARG A 449 2.65 28.93 -4.82
C ARG A 449 4.06 28.60 -5.31
N VAL A 450 4.83 27.94 -4.44
CA VAL A 450 6.16 27.42 -4.75
C VAL A 450 6.21 25.97 -4.28
N PHE A 451 6.65 25.08 -5.12
CA PHE A 451 6.75 23.67 -4.77
C PHE A 451 7.91 22.96 -5.48
N ASN A 452 8.24 21.80 -4.94
CA ASN A 452 9.23 20.89 -5.53
C ASN A 452 8.54 19.67 -6.10
N VAL A 453 9.13 19.10 -7.15
CA VAL A 453 8.74 17.76 -7.63
C VAL A 453 9.94 16.83 -7.50
N PHE A 454 9.72 15.70 -6.85
CA PHE A 454 10.72 14.64 -6.71
C PHE A 454 10.31 13.45 -7.57
N CYS A 455 11.28 12.71 -8.06
CA CYS A 455 11.08 11.38 -8.65
C CYS A 455 11.98 10.39 -7.92
N ASN A 456 11.37 9.38 -7.29
CA ASN A 456 12.08 8.37 -6.50
C ASN A 456 13.04 8.99 -5.47
N GLY A 457 12.59 10.05 -4.79
CA GLY A 457 13.35 10.79 -3.79
C GLY A 457 14.39 11.77 -4.34
N LYS A 458 14.58 11.85 -5.66
CA LYS A 458 15.48 12.82 -6.31
C LYS A 458 14.69 14.01 -6.81
N THR A 459 15.14 15.23 -6.49
CA THR A 459 14.53 16.46 -7.00
C THR A 459 14.67 16.53 -8.51
N ILE A 460 13.56 16.64 -9.23
CA ILE A 460 13.51 16.80 -10.69
C ILE A 460 13.06 18.21 -11.11
N VAL A 461 12.28 18.89 -10.26
CA VAL A 461 11.92 20.31 -10.41
C VAL A 461 12.03 20.94 -9.03
N ALA A 462 12.80 22.01 -8.90
CA ALA A 462 13.04 22.72 -7.65
C ALA A 462 12.39 24.10 -7.68
N ASN A 463 11.73 24.47 -6.57
CA ASN A 463 11.18 25.81 -6.33
C ASN A 463 10.34 26.33 -7.50
N LEU A 464 9.45 25.50 -8.05
CA LEU A 464 8.61 25.88 -9.17
C LEU A 464 7.58 26.91 -8.73
N ASN A 465 7.62 28.08 -9.32
CA ASN A 465 6.55 29.09 -9.27
C ASN A 465 6.00 29.27 -10.68
N ILE A 466 4.80 28.77 -10.92
CA ILE A 466 4.19 28.76 -12.26
C ILE A 466 3.90 30.17 -12.70
N PHE A 467 3.35 31.02 -11.81
CA PHE A 467 3.01 32.41 -12.12
C PHE A 467 4.22 33.23 -12.53
N GLN A 468 5.34 33.09 -11.82
CA GLN A 468 6.56 33.81 -12.17
C GLN A 468 7.14 33.41 -13.53
N LEU A 469 6.92 32.14 -13.94
CA LEU A 469 7.52 31.60 -15.17
C LEU A 469 6.63 31.74 -16.41
N ALA A 470 5.33 31.65 -16.24
CA ALA A 470 4.36 31.64 -17.35
C ALA A 470 3.33 32.77 -17.24
N GLY A 471 3.02 33.25 -16.04
CA GLY A 471 1.91 34.17 -15.80
C GLY A 471 0.61 33.43 -15.51
N GLU A 472 -0.46 34.21 -15.44
CA GLU A 472 -1.83 33.73 -15.19
C GLU A 472 -2.44 33.12 -16.43
N ASN A 473 -3.14 32.00 -16.26
CA ASN A 473 -3.89 31.28 -17.31
C ASN A 473 -3.02 30.86 -18.51
N ARG A 474 -1.71 30.71 -18.30
CA ARG A 474 -0.78 30.26 -19.34
C ARG A 474 -0.16 28.90 -19.02
N PRO A 475 -0.20 27.95 -19.94
CA PRO A 475 0.41 26.67 -19.78
C PRO A 475 1.94 26.73 -19.55
N LEU A 476 2.39 25.91 -18.63
CA LEU A 476 3.81 25.68 -18.39
C LEU A 476 4.11 24.19 -18.47
N THR A 477 5.07 23.77 -19.27
CA THR A 477 5.53 22.39 -19.33
C THR A 477 6.95 22.25 -18.81
N ARG A 478 7.23 21.11 -18.15
CA ARG A 478 8.57 20.71 -17.72
C ARG A 478 8.82 19.27 -18.15
N LYS A 479 9.81 19.08 -18.98
CA LYS A 479 10.23 17.76 -19.45
C LYS A 479 11.56 17.36 -18.80
N VAL A 480 11.57 16.22 -18.11
CA VAL A 480 12.74 15.64 -17.46
C VAL A 480 13.04 14.28 -18.10
N LYS A 481 14.27 14.05 -18.46
CA LYS A 481 14.74 12.84 -19.13
C LYS A 481 15.60 11.97 -18.22
N GLY A 482 15.81 10.71 -18.64
CA GLY A 482 16.72 9.78 -18.00
C GLY A 482 16.23 9.29 -16.64
N LEU A 483 14.93 9.27 -16.40
CA LEU A 483 14.37 8.76 -15.16
C LEU A 483 14.25 7.23 -15.23
N GLU A 484 14.63 6.58 -14.13
CA GLU A 484 14.57 5.12 -13.99
C GLU A 484 13.58 4.74 -12.88
N PRO A 485 12.88 3.59 -13.03
CA PRO A 485 11.98 3.13 -11.98
C PRO A 485 12.73 2.79 -10.70
N ASN A 486 12.03 2.88 -9.58
CA ASN A 486 12.51 2.35 -8.30
C ASN A 486 12.50 0.81 -8.28
N ALA A 487 12.94 0.21 -7.16
CA ALA A 487 12.96 -1.24 -6.99
C ALA A 487 11.57 -1.91 -7.13
N GLN A 488 10.49 -1.14 -6.93
CA GLN A 488 9.11 -1.60 -7.08
C GLN A 488 8.58 -1.44 -8.52
N GLY A 489 9.41 -1.02 -9.49
CA GLY A 489 9.00 -0.81 -10.88
C GLY A 489 8.09 0.41 -11.06
N LYS A 490 8.35 1.51 -10.37
CA LYS A 490 7.53 2.73 -10.41
C LYS A 490 8.37 3.99 -10.57
N LEU A 491 7.82 4.97 -11.26
CA LEU A 491 8.22 6.37 -11.11
C LEU A 491 7.33 6.97 -10.02
N LEU A 492 7.88 7.14 -8.82
CA LEU A 492 7.19 7.80 -7.71
C LEU A 492 7.44 9.30 -7.82
N LEU A 493 6.45 10.02 -8.33
CA LEU A 493 6.47 11.49 -8.41
C LEU A 493 5.82 12.05 -7.15
N GLU A 494 6.53 12.89 -6.41
CA GLU A 494 6.04 13.52 -5.19
C GLU A 494 6.02 15.04 -5.40
N PHE A 495 4.84 15.65 -5.21
CA PHE A 495 4.60 17.08 -5.35
C PHE A 495 4.52 17.67 -3.94
N VAL A 496 5.57 18.38 -3.56
CA VAL A 496 5.78 18.83 -2.18
C VAL A 496 5.74 20.35 -2.12
N PRO A 497 4.72 20.94 -1.48
CA PRO A 497 4.64 22.38 -1.30
C PRO A 497 5.84 22.95 -0.51
N VAL A 498 6.34 24.12 -0.93
CA VAL A 498 7.27 24.97 -0.17
C VAL A 498 6.48 26.15 0.39
N THR A 499 5.65 26.78 -0.44
CA THR A 499 4.69 27.83 -0.05
C THR A 499 3.38 27.56 -0.76
N GLY A 500 2.26 27.68 -0.07
CA GLY A 500 0.95 27.37 -0.62
C GLY A 500 0.81 25.89 -0.96
N TYR A 501 0.33 25.56 -2.14
CA TYR A 501 0.03 24.21 -2.58
C TYR A 501 0.78 23.86 -3.85
N ALA A 502 1.15 22.58 -4.02
CA ALA A 502 1.61 22.05 -5.29
C ALA A 502 0.43 21.77 -6.22
N THR A 503 0.68 21.77 -7.52
CA THR A 503 -0.35 21.45 -8.51
C THR A 503 0.24 20.68 -9.70
N VAL A 504 -0.62 19.98 -10.46
CA VAL A 504 -0.33 19.44 -11.79
C VAL A 504 -1.63 19.27 -12.58
N THR A 505 -1.61 19.62 -13.85
CA THR A 505 -2.72 19.42 -14.80
C THR A 505 -2.64 18.04 -15.43
N ALA A 506 -1.48 17.65 -15.91
CA ALA A 506 -1.29 16.36 -16.58
C ALA A 506 0.16 15.87 -16.48
N ILE A 507 0.32 14.55 -16.64
CA ILE A 507 1.61 13.86 -16.59
C ILE A 507 1.70 12.92 -17.79
N GLU A 508 2.76 13.06 -18.57
CA GLU A 508 3.11 12.13 -19.65
C GLU A 508 4.41 11.41 -19.32
N VAL A 509 4.42 10.09 -19.42
CA VAL A 509 5.61 9.23 -19.28
C VAL A 509 5.85 8.50 -20.59
N VAL A 510 7.00 8.71 -21.18
CA VAL A 510 7.39 8.11 -22.47
C VAL A 510 8.71 7.37 -22.31
N PRO A 511 8.80 6.09 -22.76
CA PRO A 511 10.08 5.37 -22.77
C PRO A 511 11.07 6.04 -23.73
N GLU A 512 12.35 6.05 -23.36
CA GLU A 512 13.47 6.59 -24.17
C GLU A 512 14.08 5.55 -25.08
#